data_70ce53709b6bf81a57da22d75367b56f
#
_entry.id   70ce53709b6bf81a57da22d75367b56f
#
_cell.length_a   1.000
_cell.length_b   1.000
_cell.length_c   1.000
_cell.angle_alpha   90.00
_cell.angle_beta   90.00
_cell.angle_gamma   90.00
#
_symmetry.space_group_name_H-M   'P 1'
#
loop_
_entity.id
_entity.type
_entity.pdbx_description
1 polymer ?
#
loop_
_entity_poly.entity_id
_entity_poly.type
_entity_poly.pdbx_seq_one_letter_code
_entity_poly.pdbx_strand_id
1 'polypeptide(L)'
;MKISPMSFAKFLLWVLFSIPLFAFSERPNVILIMTDDQGYGDLACHGNPVIQTPNLDKLHAESIRLTDYHVSPFCTPTRAALMTGRYPARTGAYRTSSGRSNLHHDEVTMASYFADAGYRTGLIAKWHLGDNAPCRPQDRGFQEVLWHKGGGIGQAPDF
;
A
#
# COMPACT_ATOMS: atom_id res chain seq x y z
N MET A 1 41.41 -13.71 46.54
CA MET A 1 39.98 -13.60 46.19
C MET A 1 39.56 -14.94 45.56
N LYS A 2 38.81 -15.83 46.26
CA LYS A 2 38.42 -17.14 45.79
C LYS A 2 37.13 -16.97 44.95
N ILE A 3 37.26 -17.11 43.65
CA ILE A 3 36.08 -17.18 42.76
C ILE A 3 35.50 -18.58 42.92
N SER A 4 34.31 -18.68 43.51
CA SER A 4 33.62 -19.99 43.63
C SER A 4 33.17 -20.44 42.23
N PRO A 5 33.37 -21.73 41.87
CA PRO A 5 32.91 -22.22 40.58
C PRO A 5 31.40 -22.16 40.53
N MET A 6 30.88 -21.45 39.52
CA MET A 6 29.44 -21.39 39.26
C MET A 6 28.95 -22.82 38.92
N SER A 7 27.97 -23.31 39.68
CA SER A 7 27.43 -24.65 39.43
C SER A 7 26.96 -24.77 37.98
N PHE A 8 27.29 -25.92 37.33
CA PHE A 8 26.92 -26.23 35.95
C PHE A 8 25.41 -26.00 35.68
N ALA A 9 24.57 -26.26 36.66
CA ALA A 9 23.13 -26.01 36.63
C ALA A 9 22.80 -24.50 36.49
N LYS A 10 23.53 -23.60 37.17
CA LYS A 10 23.35 -22.15 37.07
C LYS A 10 23.83 -21.62 35.73
N PHE A 11 24.90 -22.20 35.20
CA PHE A 11 25.41 -21.87 33.85
C PHE A 11 24.39 -22.27 32.78
N LEU A 12 23.83 -23.49 32.87
CA LEU A 12 22.81 -23.97 31.95
C LEU A 12 21.52 -23.12 32.00
N LEU A 13 21.10 -22.70 33.20
CA LEU A 13 19.95 -21.80 33.36
C LEU A 13 20.22 -20.42 32.72
N TRP A 14 21.45 -19.91 32.86
CA TRP A 14 21.82 -18.62 32.28
C TRP A 14 21.86 -18.67 30.74
N VAL A 15 22.35 -19.76 30.13
CA VAL A 15 22.36 -19.98 28.70
C VAL A 15 20.94 -20.14 28.14
N LEU A 16 20.03 -20.83 28.85
CA LEU A 16 18.64 -20.97 28.44
C LEU A 16 17.86 -19.65 28.49
N PHE A 17 18.21 -18.74 29.41
CA PHE A 17 17.59 -17.40 29.50
C PHE A 17 18.17 -16.40 28.49
N SER A 18 19.32 -16.71 27.87
CA SER A 18 20.00 -15.87 26.90
C SER A 18 19.59 -16.16 25.44
N ILE A 19 18.74 -17.17 25.23
CA ILE A 19 18.20 -17.42 23.88
C ILE A 19 17.14 -16.33 23.63
N PRO A 20 17.39 -15.39 22.68
CA PRO A 20 16.35 -14.43 22.34
C PRO A 20 15.15 -15.23 21.84
N LEU A 21 14.01 -15.10 22.52
CA LEU A 21 12.74 -15.51 21.98
C LEU A 21 12.52 -14.63 20.74
N PHE A 22 12.92 -15.12 19.57
CA PHE A 22 12.42 -14.61 18.32
C PHE A 22 10.92 -14.87 18.30
N ALA A 23 10.14 -13.94 18.80
CA ALA A 23 8.73 -13.91 18.55
C ALA A 23 8.60 -13.83 17.01
N PHE A 24 8.24 -14.94 16.38
CA PHE A 24 7.75 -14.94 15.02
C PHE A 24 6.46 -14.13 15.05
N SER A 25 6.59 -12.82 14.90
CA SER A 25 5.43 -11.97 14.63
C SER A 25 4.87 -12.44 13.29
N GLU A 26 3.71 -13.06 13.31
CA GLU A 26 2.99 -13.33 12.06
C GLU A 26 2.83 -12.01 11.32
N ARG A 27 3.26 -11.97 10.08
CA ARG A 27 3.14 -10.78 9.25
C ARG A 27 1.66 -10.59 8.91
N PRO A 28 1.05 -9.45 9.24
CA PRO A 28 -0.36 -9.23 8.95
C PRO A 28 -0.59 -9.17 7.44
N ASN A 29 -1.72 -9.68 6.98
CA ASN A 29 -2.19 -9.37 5.64
C ASN A 29 -2.55 -7.90 5.55
N VAL A 30 -2.24 -7.27 4.40
CA VAL A 30 -2.51 -5.85 4.14
C VAL A 30 -3.46 -5.74 2.96
N ILE A 31 -4.61 -5.12 3.20
CA ILE A 31 -5.60 -4.82 2.15
C ILE A 31 -5.69 -3.30 2.03
N LEU A 32 -5.31 -2.78 0.85
CA LEU A 32 -5.45 -1.38 0.51
C LEU A 32 -6.65 -1.21 -0.42
N ILE A 33 -7.64 -0.44 0.01
CA ILE A 33 -8.82 -0.12 -0.79
C ILE A 33 -8.77 1.36 -1.14
N MET A 34 -8.74 1.67 -2.44
CA MET A 34 -8.82 3.02 -2.95
C MET A 34 -10.04 3.16 -3.83
N THR A 35 -10.91 4.08 -3.48
CA THR A 35 -12.03 4.50 -4.32
C THR A 35 -11.55 5.42 -5.45
N ASP A 36 -12.35 5.55 -6.50
CA ASP A 36 -12.06 6.43 -7.64
C ASP A 36 -13.18 7.46 -7.74
N ASP A 37 -12.81 8.76 -7.75
CA ASP A 37 -13.72 9.91 -7.83
C ASP A 37 -14.85 9.92 -6.79
N GLN A 38 -14.62 9.35 -5.60
CA GLN A 38 -15.56 9.39 -4.50
C GLN A 38 -15.48 10.74 -3.76
N GLY A 39 -16.61 11.43 -3.66
CA GLY A 39 -16.74 12.65 -2.87
C GLY A 39 -16.73 12.37 -1.37
N TYR A 40 -16.25 13.33 -0.58
CA TYR A 40 -16.27 13.23 0.89
C TYR A 40 -17.67 12.96 1.46
N GLY A 41 -18.68 13.60 0.86
CA GLY A 41 -20.08 13.44 1.27
C GLY A 41 -20.80 12.20 0.73
N ASP A 42 -20.13 11.29 0.06
CA ASP A 42 -20.73 10.08 -0.52
C ASP A 42 -20.88 8.93 0.48
N LEU A 43 -20.48 9.14 1.73
CA LEU A 43 -20.63 8.17 2.82
C LEU A 43 -21.65 8.64 3.86
N ALA A 44 -22.46 7.72 4.39
CA ALA A 44 -23.43 8.06 5.43
C ALA A 44 -22.76 8.54 6.72
N CYS A 45 -21.63 7.94 7.11
CA CYS A 45 -20.83 8.40 8.25
C CYS A 45 -20.25 9.82 8.09
N HIS A 46 -20.29 10.39 6.88
CA HIS A 46 -19.91 11.77 6.60
C HIS A 46 -21.13 12.71 6.43
N GLY A 47 -22.32 12.21 6.77
CA GLY A 47 -23.55 13.01 6.77
C GLY A 47 -24.36 12.94 5.46
N ASN A 48 -24.12 11.96 4.59
CA ASN A 48 -24.95 11.77 3.41
C ASN A 48 -26.39 11.38 3.83
N PRO A 49 -27.42 12.14 3.42
CA PRO A 49 -28.78 11.85 3.85
C PRO A 49 -29.49 10.77 3.02
N VAL A 50 -28.92 10.36 1.91
CA VAL A 50 -29.56 9.48 0.92
C VAL A 50 -28.84 8.14 0.79
N ILE A 51 -27.52 8.18 0.67
CA ILE A 51 -26.70 6.97 0.49
C ILE A 51 -26.51 6.27 1.84
N GLN A 52 -26.79 4.98 1.87
CA GLN A 52 -26.56 4.14 3.06
C GLN A 52 -25.31 3.31 2.87
N THR A 53 -24.35 3.41 3.81
CA THR A 53 -23.06 2.73 3.76
C THR A 53 -22.76 1.96 5.05
N PRO A 54 -23.64 1.02 5.47
CA PRO A 54 -23.58 0.44 6.82
C PRO A 54 -22.27 -0.27 7.14
N ASN A 55 -21.64 -0.91 6.17
CA ASN A 55 -20.36 -1.59 6.37
C ASN A 55 -19.19 -0.60 6.48
N LEU A 56 -19.20 0.48 5.68
CA LEU A 56 -18.20 1.53 5.76
C LEU A 56 -18.39 2.37 7.03
N ASP A 57 -19.62 2.61 7.44
CA ASP A 57 -19.95 3.31 8.69
C ASP A 57 -19.44 2.51 9.91
N LYS A 58 -19.63 1.19 9.89
CA LYS A 58 -19.06 0.30 10.91
C LYS A 58 -17.55 0.37 10.92
N LEU A 59 -16.89 0.22 9.77
CA LEU A 59 -15.43 0.33 9.65
C LEU A 59 -14.94 1.70 10.16
N HIS A 60 -15.64 2.78 9.79
CA HIS A 60 -15.34 4.13 10.27
C HIS A 60 -15.39 4.23 11.81
N ALA A 61 -16.37 3.61 12.44
CA ALA A 61 -16.54 3.64 13.90
C ALA A 61 -15.47 2.80 14.65
N GLU A 62 -14.93 1.77 14.01
CA GLU A 62 -13.98 0.82 14.59
C GLU A 62 -12.51 1.10 14.22
N SER A 63 -12.25 2.11 13.37
CA SER A 63 -10.92 2.37 12.81
C SER A 63 -10.33 3.72 13.23
N ILE A 64 -9.02 3.86 12.98
CA ILE A 64 -8.35 5.15 13.07
C ILE A 64 -8.64 5.95 11.81
N ARG A 65 -9.10 7.18 11.98
CA ARG A 65 -9.34 8.12 10.90
C ARG A 65 -8.24 9.18 10.85
N LEU A 66 -7.68 9.40 9.67
CA LEU A 66 -6.78 10.51 9.40
C LEU A 66 -7.61 11.70 8.88
N THR A 67 -7.85 12.70 9.72
CA THR A 67 -8.73 13.83 9.39
C THR A 67 -8.10 14.87 8.50
N ASP A 68 -6.77 14.86 8.41
CA ASP A 68 -5.97 15.81 7.64
C ASP A 68 -5.11 15.09 6.58
N TYR A 69 -5.72 14.11 5.92
CA TYR A 69 -5.09 13.36 4.83
C TYR A 69 -5.55 13.92 3.49
N HIS A 70 -4.61 14.51 2.74
CA HIS A 70 -4.88 15.15 1.47
C HIS A 70 -4.40 14.29 0.31
N VAL A 71 -5.19 14.28 -0.76
CA VAL A 71 -4.87 13.64 -2.03
C VAL A 71 -4.72 14.69 -3.12
N SER A 72 -4.13 14.32 -4.25
CA SER A 72 -4.11 15.18 -5.43
C SER A 72 -5.51 15.24 -6.07
N PRO A 73 -5.83 16.29 -6.84
CA PRO A 73 -7.16 16.45 -7.44
C PRO A 73 -7.44 15.51 -8.61
N PHE A 74 -6.49 14.65 -8.97
CA PHE A 74 -6.58 13.69 -10.08
C PHE A 74 -6.13 12.30 -9.64
N CYS A 75 -6.62 11.28 -10.36
CA CYS A 75 -6.36 9.88 -10.08
C CYS A 75 -4.87 9.51 -10.22
N THR A 76 -4.21 9.82 -11.34
CA THR A 76 -2.81 9.47 -11.58
C THR A 76 -1.86 10.04 -10.52
N PRO A 77 -1.82 11.35 -10.23
CA PRO A 77 -0.91 11.87 -9.23
C PRO A 77 -1.19 11.33 -7.81
N THR A 78 -2.44 11.12 -7.45
CA THR A 78 -2.80 10.50 -6.17
C THR A 78 -2.25 9.07 -6.08
N ARG A 79 -2.43 8.28 -7.15
CA ARG A 79 -1.92 6.90 -7.23
C ARG A 79 -0.40 6.85 -7.20
N ALA A 80 0.25 7.76 -7.95
CA ALA A 80 1.71 7.87 -7.94
C ALA A 80 2.26 8.17 -6.55
N ALA A 81 1.68 9.16 -5.85
CA ALA A 81 2.09 9.51 -4.50
C ALA A 81 1.89 8.33 -3.53
N LEU A 82 0.74 7.65 -3.60
CA LEU A 82 0.45 6.50 -2.75
C LEU A 82 1.42 5.34 -3.00
N MET A 83 1.66 5.02 -4.27
CA MET A 83 2.52 3.88 -4.62
C MET A 83 4.00 4.12 -4.33
N THR A 84 4.47 5.36 -4.40
CA THR A 84 5.91 5.68 -4.29
C THR A 84 6.29 6.39 -3.00
N GLY A 85 5.33 6.95 -2.26
CA GLY A 85 5.60 7.82 -1.12
C GLY A 85 6.24 9.17 -1.51
N ARG A 86 6.19 9.56 -2.78
CA ARG A 86 6.85 10.75 -3.32
C ARG A 86 5.86 11.76 -3.89
N TYR A 87 6.25 13.01 -3.97
CA TYR A 87 5.47 14.03 -4.67
C TYR A 87 5.28 13.66 -6.14
N PRO A 88 4.04 13.68 -6.67
CA PRO A 88 3.74 13.24 -8.03
C PRO A 88 4.58 13.91 -9.12
N ALA A 89 4.86 15.20 -8.98
CA ALA A 89 5.68 15.94 -9.91
C ALA A 89 7.11 15.38 -10.11
N ARG A 90 7.56 14.55 -9.17
CA ARG A 90 8.90 13.92 -9.21
C ARG A 90 8.88 12.51 -9.80
N THR A 91 7.70 11.94 -10.00
CA THR A 91 7.53 10.52 -10.37
C THR A 91 7.29 10.29 -11.85
N GLY A 92 7.12 11.36 -12.63
CA GLY A 92 6.67 11.30 -14.03
C GLY A 92 5.16 11.23 -14.18
N ALA A 93 4.46 10.65 -13.20
CA ALA A 93 3.01 10.44 -13.22
C ALA A 93 2.28 11.54 -12.44
N TYR A 94 2.19 12.73 -13.03
CA TYR A 94 1.63 13.93 -12.40
C TYR A 94 0.39 14.49 -13.10
N ARG A 95 -0.04 13.87 -14.20
CA ARG A 95 -1.29 14.17 -14.94
C ARG A 95 -1.92 12.89 -15.46
N THR A 96 -3.18 12.99 -15.89
CA THR A 96 -3.99 11.85 -16.32
C THR A 96 -3.87 11.52 -17.81
N SER A 97 -3.12 12.27 -18.57
CA SER A 97 -3.06 12.14 -20.03
C SER A 97 -1.75 12.66 -20.63
N SER A 98 -1.59 12.47 -21.94
CA SER A 98 -0.47 13.00 -22.75
C SER A 98 0.90 12.46 -22.29
N GLY A 99 1.01 11.17 -21.97
CA GLY A 99 2.24 10.52 -21.52
C GLY A 99 2.71 10.91 -20.12
N ARG A 100 1.92 11.73 -19.40
CA ARG A 100 2.23 12.20 -18.04
C ARG A 100 1.55 11.38 -16.95
N SER A 101 0.96 10.26 -17.32
CA SER A 101 0.41 9.24 -16.47
C SER A 101 1.40 8.10 -16.17
N ASN A 102 2.56 8.09 -16.81
CA ASN A 102 3.54 7.03 -16.67
C ASN A 102 4.52 7.32 -15.55
N LEU A 103 4.68 6.38 -14.64
CA LEU A 103 5.78 6.41 -13.65
C LEU A 103 7.12 6.36 -14.36
N HIS A 104 8.10 7.10 -13.88
CA HIS A 104 9.48 6.88 -14.26
C HIS A 104 9.88 5.44 -13.97
N HIS A 105 10.69 4.85 -14.83
CA HIS A 105 11.04 3.42 -14.74
C HIS A 105 11.93 3.08 -13.53
N ASP A 106 12.58 4.05 -12.94
CA ASP A 106 13.40 3.95 -11.73
C ASP A 106 12.62 4.14 -10.42
N GLU A 107 11.32 4.47 -10.50
CA GLU A 107 10.48 4.57 -9.30
C GLU A 107 10.21 3.20 -8.70
N VAL A 108 10.46 3.07 -7.41
CA VAL A 108 10.13 1.88 -6.63
C VAL A 108 8.77 2.05 -5.98
N THR A 109 7.90 1.07 -6.14
CA THR A 109 6.54 1.12 -5.56
C THR A 109 6.46 0.40 -4.23
N MET A 110 5.40 0.69 -3.45
CA MET A 110 5.13 -0.07 -2.23
C MET A 110 4.97 -1.58 -2.49
N ALA A 111 4.42 -1.97 -3.64
CA ALA A 111 4.28 -3.37 -4.01
C ALA A 111 5.65 -4.07 -4.13
N SER A 112 6.67 -3.40 -4.67
CA SER A 112 8.03 -3.92 -4.71
C SER A 112 8.58 -4.14 -3.30
N TYR A 113 8.41 -3.17 -2.38
CA TYR A 113 8.85 -3.33 -0.98
C TYR A 113 8.14 -4.49 -0.27
N PHE A 114 6.83 -4.66 -0.50
CA PHE A 114 6.11 -5.79 0.06
C PHE A 114 6.58 -7.12 -0.53
N ALA A 115 6.82 -7.19 -1.84
CA ALA A 115 7.35 -8.39 -2.50
C ALA A 115 8.74 -8.75 -1.95
N ASP A 116 9.64 -7.78 -1.82
CA ASP A 116 10.99 -7.96 -1.26
C ASP A 116 10.93 -8.42 0.22
N ALA A 117 9.91 -7.99 0.95
CA ALA A 117 9.63 -8.46 2.30
C ALA A 117 8.98 -9.86 2.35
N GLY A 118 8.76 -10.51 1.21
CA GLY A 118 8.22 -11.86 1.10
C GLY A 118 6.69 -11.93 1.15
N TYR A 119 5.98 -10.84 0.93
CA TYR A 119 4.53 -10.86 0.72
C TYR A 119 4.19 -11.28 -0.70
N ARG A 120 3.05 -11.96 -0.84
CA ARG A 120 2.41 -12.13 -2.15
C ARG A 120 1.60 -10.87 -2.44
N THR A 121 1.90 -10.19 -3.54
CA THR A 121 1.32 -8.90 -3.90
C THR A 121 0.31 -9.06 -5.03
N GLY A 122 -0.84 -8.42 -4.89
CA GLY A 122 -1.90 -8.45 -5.90
C GLY A 122 -2.49 -7.06 -6.15
N LEU A 123 -2.89 -6.80 -7.39
CA LEU A 123 -3.65 -5.62 -7.79
C LEU A 123 -4.88 -6.07 -8.59
N ILE A 124 -6.05 -5.71 -8.10
CA ILE A 124 -7.33 -5.96 -8.77
C ILE A 124 -8.02 -4.63 -8.89
N ALA A 125 -7.82 -3.92 -9.96
CA ALA A 125 -8.50 -2.64 -10.23
C ALA A 125 -7.84 -1.80 -11.34
N LYS A 126 -8.13 -0.50 -11.28
CA LYS A 126 -7.47 0.56 -12.02
C LYS A 126 -6.03 0.75 -11.56
N TRP A 127 -5.11 0.85 -12.52
CA TRP A 127 -3.72 1.21 -12.29
C TRP A 127 -3.43 2.68 -12.57
N HIS A 128 -3.54 3.09 -13.83
CA HIS A 128 -3.37 4.46 -14.32
C HIS A 128 -2.01 5.10 -14.01
N LEU A 129 -0.95 4.29 -14.02
CA LEU A 129 0.44 4.73 -13.84
C LEU A 129 1.36 4.23 -14.97
N GLY A 130 0.76 3.92 -16.12
CA GLY A 130 1.41 3.47 -17.34
C GLY A 130 0.87 2.11 -17.80
N ASP A 131 0.54 2.04 -19.09
CA ASP A 131 -0.15 0.92 -19.72
C ASP A 131 0.79 -0.05 -20.44
N ASN A 132 2.03 0.35 -20.64
CA ASN A 132 3.05 -0.42 -21.34
C ASN A 132 4.25 -0.74 -20.45
N ALA A 133 5.00 -1.78 -20.81
CA ALA A 133 6.26 -2.08 -20.13
C ALA A 133 7.23 -0.88 -20.27
N PRO A 134 7.96 -0.56 -19.22
CA PRO A 134 8.09 -1.20 -17.91
C PRO A 134 7.18 -0.57 -16.84
N CYS A 135 6.05 0.06 -17.21
CA CYS A 135 5.19 0.82 -16.28
C CYS A 135 3.93 0.07 -15.83
N ARG A 136 3.69 -1.15 -16.34
CA ARG A 136 2.52 -1.96 -15.97
C ARG A 136 2.61 -2.41 -14.50
N PRO A 137 1.50 -2.73 -13.83
CA PRO A 137 1.53 -3.14 -12.42
C PRO A 137 2.41 -4.38 -12.17
N GLN A 138 2.42 -5.36 -13.09
CA GLN A 138 3.30 -6.53 -13.00
C GLN A 138 4.80 -6.19 -13.13
N ASP A 139 5.14 -5.08 -13.79
CA ASP A 139 6.51 -4.58 -13.87
C ASP A 139 6.90 -3.80 -12.60
N ARG A 140 5.94 -3.53 -11.72
CA ARG A 140 6.02 -2.65 -10.56
C ARG A 140 5.76 -3.34 -9.23
N GLY A 141 6.07 -4.64 -9.16
CA GLY A 141 6.07 -5.41 -7.91
C GLY A 141 4.78 -6.13 -7.60
N PHE A 142 3.74 -6.06 -8.44
CA PHE A 142 2.54 -6.88 -8.30
C PHE A 142 2.70 -8.22 -9.00
N GLN A 143 2.59 -9.31 -8.26
CA GLN A 143 2.74 -10.68 -8.79
C GLN A 143 1.45 -11.21 -9.42
N GLU A 144 0.31 -10.79 -8.86
CA GLU A 144 -1.01 -11.14 -9.38
C GLU A 144 -1.73 -9.87 -9.81
N VAL A 145 -2.21 -9.83 -11.06
CA VAL A 145 -2.83 -8.61 -11.59
C VAL A 145 -4.10 -8.92 -12.39
N LEU A 146 -5.17 -8.22 -12.04
CA LEU A 146 -6.38 -8.11 -12.83
C LEU A 146 -6.71 -6.62 -12.96
N TRP A 147 -6.40 -6.02 -14.09
CA TRP A 147 -6.47 -4.58 -14.26
C TRP A 147 -6.93 -4.17 -15.66
N HIS A 148 -7.34 -2.93 -15.81
CA HIS A 148 -7.65 -2.33 -17.11
C HIS A 148 -6.68 -1.18 -17.41
N LYS A 149 -6.44 -0.95 -18.69
CA LYS A 149 -5.64 0.15 -19.20
C LYS A 149 -6.38 1.49 -19.09
N GLY A 150 -5.61 2.59 -19.14
CA GLY A 150 -6.14 3.95 -19.07
C GLY A 150 -6.72 4.33 -17.72
N GLY A 151 -7.47 5.41 -17.70
CA GLY A 151 -8.06 6.00 -16.51
C GLY A 151 -9.41 5.40 -16.10
N GLY A 152 -10.01 4.54 -16.92
CA GLY A 152 -11.30 3.90 -16.65
C GLY A 152 -11.64 2.86 -17.72
N ILE A 153 -12.57 1.97 -17.41
CA ILE A 153 -13.07 0.97 -18.36
C ILE A 153 -13.73 1.70 -19.54
N GLY A 154 -13.29 1.36 -20.77
CA GLY A 154 -13.79 1.99 -21.99
C GLY A 154 -13.10 3.29 -22.38
N GLN A 155 -12.16 3.77 -21.61
CA GLN A 155 -11.30 4.90 -21.99
C GLN A 155 -10.15 4.41 -22.88
N ALA A 156 -9.68 5.31 -23.77
CA ALA A 156 -8.50 5.02 -24.56
C ALA A 156 -7.27 4.87 -23.65
N PRO A 157 -6.39 3.89 -23.92
CA PRO A 157 -5.15 3.75 -23.21
C PRO A 157 -4.29 5.00 -23.33
N ASP A 158 -3.55 5.33 -22.30
CA ASP A 158 -2.54 6.39 -22.33
C ASP A 158 -1.24 5.81 -22.94
N PHE A 159 -0.73 6.48 -23.98
CA PHE A 159 0.47 6.06 -24.73
C PHE A 159 1.67 6.91 -24.36
#